data_12ec442cbecd9a83c19b00a86ecb8a29
#
_entry.id   12ec442cbecd9a83c19b00a86ecb8a29
#
_cell.length_a   1.000
_cell.length_b   1.000
_cell.length_c   1.000
_cell.angle_alpha   90.00
_cell.angle_beta   90.00
_cell.angle_gamma   90.00
#
_symmetry.space_group_name_H-M   'P 1'
#
loop_
_entity.id
_entity.type
_entity.pdbx_description
1 polymer ?
#
loop_
_entity_poly.entity_id
_entity_poly.type
_entity_poly.pdbx_seq_one_letter_code
_entity_poly.pdbx_strand_id
1 'polypeptide(L)'
;MEQLEEWKKSTKWKTEMRKKNLNAGDSRPEEEDLRKLDSKLTKNTAFVRKIKTYTESQKSSILKDLESLNLTKYISEVASAITEAKVKMSEVTSLLEICSVLHQKYLEFATFLMEEWKRLLGGLFKSAQASGTGVPNPSKLRVDIRLYGDLISIGILTPKEALPLLGSLLTGLIGSPDDLTSVGIILTFCRYCGDDFAGIYLFIF
;
A
#
# COMPACT_ATOMS: atom_id res chain seq x y z
N MET A 1 -16.85 19.47 -14.27
CA MET A 1 -17.04 19.84 -12.85
C MET A 1 -16.89 18.65 -11.94
N GLU A 2 -17.51 17.50 -12.25
CA GLU A 2 -17.45 16.28 -11.46
C GLU A 2 -16.02 15.75 -11.19
N GLN A 3 -15.16 15.69 -12.20
CA GLN A 3 -13.75 15.29 -12.03
C GLN A 3 -12.96 16.18 -11.08
N LEU A 4 -13.22 17.47 -11.07
CA LEU A 4 -12.55 18.43 -10.16
C LEU A 4 -13.00 18.20 -8.70
N GLU A 5 -14.26 17.89 -8.48
CA GLU A 5 -14.79 17.60 -7.14
C GLU A 5 -14.26 16.24 -6.62
N GLU A 6 -14.18 15.24 -7.47
CA GLU A 6 -13.54 13.96 -7.13
C GLU A 6 -12.06 14.13 -6.77
N TRP A 7 -11.34 14.92 -7.54
CA TRP A 7 -9.94 15.23 -7.28
C TRP A 7 -9.76 15.96 -5.94
N LYS A 8 -10.54 17.01 -5.66
CA LYS A 8 -10.51 17.73 -4.38
C LYS A 8 -10.81 16.79 -3.20
N LYS A 9 -11.80 15.91 -3.33
CA LYS A 9 -12.17 14.92 -2.32
C LYS A 9 -11.03 13.95 -2.06
N SER A 10 -10.42 13.42 -3.11
CA SER A 10 -9.28 12.51 -3.01
C SER A 10 -8.08 13.17 -2.34
N THR A 11 -7.75 14.38 -2.74
CA THR A 11 -6.65 15.17 -2.20
C THR A 11 -6.84 15.47 -0.71
N LYS A 12 -8.03 15.92 -0.32
CA LYS A 12 -8.37 16.18 1.08
C LYS A 12 -8.24 14.90 1.91
N TRP A 13 -8.78 13.79 1.41
CA TRP A 13 -8.68 12.49 2.08
C TRP A 13 -7.22 12.05 2.28
N LYS A 14 -6.36 12.13 1.25
CA LYS A 14 -4.93 11.79 1.34
C LYS A 14 -4.22 12.67 2.36
N THR A 15 -4.49 13.97 2.37
CA THR A 15 -3.90 14.92 3.33
C THR A 15 -4.28 14.58 4.77
N GLU A 16 -5.55 14.27 5.03
CA GLU A 16 -6.02 13.87 6.36
C GLU A 16 -5.40 12.55 6.81
N MET A 17 -5.31 11.56 5.90
CA MET A 17 -4.66 10.28 6.17
C MET A 17 -3.17 10.44 6.45
N ARG A 18 -2.47 11.27 5.66
CA ARG A 18 -1.06 11.59 5.86
C ARG A 18 -0.81 12.19 7.24
N LYS A 19 -1.62 13.17 7.64
CA LYS A 19 -1.51 13.79 8.97
C LYS A 19 -1.67 12.75 10.09
N LYS A 20 -2.64 11.84 9.98
CA LYS A 20 -2.84 10.76 10.95
C LYS A 20 -1.65 9.80 11.01
N ASN A 21 -1.12 9.41 9.86
CA ASN A 21 -0.03 8.44 9.77
C ASN A 21 1.30 9.02 10.25
N LEU A 22 1.60 10.28 9.95
CA LEU A 22 2.81 10.94 10.44
C LEU A 22 2.80 11.11 11.96
N ASN A 23 1.62 11.29 12.57
CA ASN A 23 1.44 11.42 14.01
C ASN A 23 1.10 10.07 14.69
N ALA A 24 1.26 8.95 13.98
CA ALA A 24 0.89 7.63 14.50
C ALA A 24 1.64 7.29 15.81
N GLY A 25 2.86 7.80 15.99
CA GLY A 25 3.64 7.59 17.21
C GLY A 25 2.97 8.11 18.47
N ASP A 26 2.23 9.23 18.38
CA ASP A 26 1.61 9.91 19.52
C ASP A 26 0.37 9.18 20.05
N SER A 27 -0.28 8.37 19.22
CA SER A 27 -1.54 7.68 19.52
C SER A 27 -1.44 6.16 19.51
N ARG A 28 -0.23 5.63 19.33
CA ARG A 28 -0.02 4.18 19.29
C ARG A 28 -0.32 3.53 20.63
N PRO A 29 -1.10 2.42 20.66
CA PRO A 29 -1.37 1.72 21.89
C PRO A 29 -0.08 1.14 22.50
N GLU A 30 0.01 1.17 23.81
CA GLU A 30 1.11 0.53 24.55
C GLU A 30 1.06 -1.00 24.42
N GLU A 31 2.20 -1.65 24.63
CA GLU A 31 2.28 -3.12 24.55
C GLU A 31 1.31 -3.82 25.50
N GLU A 32 1.09 -3.24 26.70
CA GLU A 32 0.14 -3.76 27.67
C GLU A 32 -1.30 -3.76 27.17
N ASP A 33 -1.70 -2.75 26.41
CA ASP A 33 -3.05 -2.68 25.83
C ASP A 33 -3.20 -3.69 24.69
N LEU A 34 -2.16 -3.90 23.89
CA LEU A 34 -2.17 -4.94 22.88
C LEU A 34 -2.26 -6.34 23.49
N ARG A 35 -1.64 -6.59 24.67
CA ARG A 35 -1.71 -7.88 25.37
C ARG A 35 -3.11 -8.24 25.86
N LYS A 36 -3.98 -7.25 26.09
CA LYS A 36 -5.38 -7.47 26.48
C LYS A 36 -6.26 -7.99 25.33
N LEU A 37 -5.79 -7.83 24.09
CA LEU A 37 -6.52 -8.26 22.90
C LEU A 37 -6.36 -9.76 22.66
N ASP A 38 -7.29 -10.32 21.83
CA ASP A 38 -7.28 -11.74 21.51
C ASP A 38 -6.09 -12.11 20.60
N SER A 39 -5.25 -13.02 21.07
CA SER A 39 -4.05 -13.49 20.35
C SER A 39 -4.17 -14.91 19.83
N LYS A 40 -5.40 -15.48 19.74
CA LYS A 40 -5.63 -16.86 19.30
C LYS A 40 -5.14 -17.07 17.87
N LEU A 41 -4.30 -18.08 17.68
CA LEU A 41 -3.72 -18.47 16.38
C LEU A 41 -4.78 -18.57 15.28
N THR A 42 -5.91 -19.25 15.57
CA THR A 42 -7.00 -19.47 14.59
C THR A 42 -7.62 -18.17 14.09
N LYS A 43 -7.79 -17.18 14.98
CA LYS A 43 -8.35 -15.88 14.61
C LYS A 43 -7.35 -15.04 13.81
N ASN A 44 -6.08 -15.03 14.24
CA ASN A 44 -5.04 -14.27 13.56
C ASN A 44 -4.74 -14.82 12.15
N THR A 45 -4.69 -16.15 11.99
CA THR A 45 -4.56 -16.77 10.66
C THR A 45 -5.79 -16.55 9.78
N ALA A 46 -7.00 -16.53 10.36
CA ALA A 46 -8.20 -16.17 9.62
C ALA A 46 -8.16 -14.70 9.15
N PHE A 47 -7.66 -13.78 9.98
CA PHE A 47 -7.45 -12.38 9.61
C PHE A 47 -6.49 -12.25 8.43
N VAL A 48 -5.31 -12.89 8.48
CA VAL A 48 -4.32 -12.89 7.37
C VAL A 48 -4.96 -13.39 6.07
N ARG A 49 -5.77 -14.46 6.14
CA ARG A 49 -6.50 -14.98 4.96
C ARG A 49 -7.51 -13.97 4.43
N LYS A 50 -8.25 -13.25 5.30
CA LYS A 50 -9.18 -12.19 4.87
C LYS A 50 -8.46 -11.08 4.12
N ILE A 51 -7.27 -10.66 4.59
CA ILE A 51 -6.45 -9.66 3.90
C ILE A 51 -6.02 -10.17 2.53
N LYS A 52 -5.55 -11.42 2.43
CA LYS A 52 -5.08 -12.00 1.16
C LYS A 52 -6.18 -12.10 0.10
N THR A 53 -7.42 -12.29 0.52
CA THR A 53 -8.62 -12.37 -0.36
C THR A 53 -9.51 -11.13 -0.20
N TYR A 54 -8.91 -9.97 0.07
CA TYR A 54 -9.62 -8.74 0.37
C TYR A 54 -10.64 -8.36 -0.71
N THR A 55 -11.82 -7.96 -0.24
CA THR A 55 -12.86 -7.28 -1.03
C THR A 55 -13.45 -6.15 -0.20
N GLU A 56 -13.98 -5.11 -0.85
CA GLU A 56 -14.54 -3.95 -0.15
C GLU A 56 -15.64 -4.30 0.83
N SER A 57 -16.46 -5.32 0.52
CA SER A 57 -17.51 -5.82 1.41
C SER A 57 -16.98 -6.34 2.76
N GLN A 58 -15.71 -6.75 2.83
CA GLN A 58 -15.08 -7.26 4.05
C GLN A 58 -14.46 -6.15 4.91
N LYS A 59 -14.35 -4.91 4.42
CA LYS A 59 -13.70 -3.79 5.11
C LYS A 59 -14.19 -3.62 6.54
N SER A 60 -15.51 -3.53 6.75
CA SER A 60 -16.08 -3.33 8.08
C SER A 60 -15.79 -4.48 9.04
N SER A 61 -15.76 -5.73 8.53
CA SER A 61 -15.40 -6.90 9.33
C SER A 61 -13.92 -6.88 9.71
N ILE A 62 -13.04 -6.50 8.78
CA ILE A 62 -11.60 -6.40 9.02
C ILE A 62 -11.28 -5.30 10.03
N LEU A 63 -11.92 -4.15 9.94
CA LEU A 63 -11.73 -3.06 10.92
C LEU A 63 -12.17 -3.48 12.32
N LYS A 64 -13.28 -4.21 12.47
CA LYS A 64 -13.70 -4.78 13.76
C LYS A 64 -12.71 -5.82 14.29
N ASP A 65 -12.20 -6.68 13.42
CA ASP A 65 -11.15 -7.63 13.79
C ASP A 65 -9.89 -6.89 14.29
N LEU A 66 -9.50 -5.79 13.65
CA LEU A 66 -8.36 -4.96 14.08
C LEU A 66 -8.56 -4.34 15.47
N GLU A 67 -9.78 -4.01 15.86
CA GLU A 67 -10.06 -3.52 17.23
C GLU A 67 -9.86 -4.59 18.29
N SER A 68 -10.17 -5.85 17.98
CA SER A 68 -10.24 -6.95 18.95
C SER A 68 -9.03 -7.88 18.95
N LEU A 69 -8.23 -7.92 17.87
CA LEU A 69 -7.12 -8.86 17.74
C LEU A 69 -5.76 -8.22 18.07
N ASN A 70 -4.90 -9.03 18.69
CA ASN A 70 -3.47 -8.74 18.79
C ASN A 70 -2.73 -9.45 17.67
N LEU A 71 -2.29 -8.68 16.66
CA LEU A 71 -1.58 -9.17 15.49
C LEU A 71 -0.06 -9.00 15.60
N THR A 72 0.49 -8.60 16.75
CA THR A 72 1.92 -8.28 16.89
C THR A 72 2.82 -9.39 16.34
N LYS A 73 2.50 -10.66 16.60
CA LYS A 73 3.27 -11.81 16.10
C LYS A 73 3.01 -12.16 14.63
N TYR A 74 2.04 -11.53 13.99
CA TYR A 74 1.58 -11.84 12.63
C TYR A 74 1.67 -10.63 11.70
N ILE A 75 2.32 -9.55 12.15
CA ILE A 75 2.31 -8.32 11.39
C ILE A 75 3.13 -8.43 10.08
N SER A 76 4.17 -9.29 10.07
CA SER A 76 4.93 -9.61 8.87
C SER A 76 4.07 -10.39 7.86
N GLU A 77 3.29 -11.38 8.32
CA GLU A 77 2.38 -12.14 7.48
C GLU A 77 1.23 -11.28 6.94
N VAL A 78 0.77 -10.29 7.75
CA VAL A 78 -0.23 -9.31 7.30
C VAL A 78 0.35 -8.42 6.20
N ALA A 79 1.58 -7.95 6.35
CA ALA A 79 2.27 -7.15 5.33
C ALA A 79 2.43 -7.95 4.02
N SER A 80 2.87 -9.22 4.11
CA SER A 80 2.95 -10.12 2.96
C SER A 80 1.58 -10.34 2.31
N ALA A 81 0.54 -10.57 3.09
CA ALA A 81 -0.82 -10.76 2.58
C ALA A 81 -1.35 -9.53 1.82
N ILE A 82 -1.01 -8.31 2.24
CA ILE A 82 -1.38 -7.06 1.54
C ILE A 82 -0.73 -7.00 0.16
N THR A 83 0.57 -7.29 0.06
CA THR A 83 1.29 -7.24 -1.23
C THR A 83 0.88 -8.36 -2.18
N GLU A 84 0.44 -9.51 -1.65
CA GLU A 84 -0.06 -10.63 -2.45
C GLU A 84 -1.54 -10.53 -2.81
N ALA A 85 -2.30 -9.63 -2.16
CA ALA A 85 -3.74 -9.50 -2.35
C ALA A 85 -4.10 -9.18 -3.80
N LYS A 86 -5.15 -9.83 -4.30
CA LYS A 86 -5.72 -9.58 -5.64
C LYS A 86 -6.79 -8.50 -5.57
N VAL A 87 -6.36 -7.28 -5.27
CA VAL A 87 -7.24 -6.11 -5.09
C VAL A 87 -7.65 -5.54 -6.43
N LYS A 88 -8.89 -5.09 -6.55
CA LYS A 88 -9.34 -4.31 -7.70
C LYS A 88 -8.91 -2.85 -7.56
N MET A 89 -8.81 -2.14 -8.69
CA MET A 89 -8.45 -0.73 -8.71
C MET A 89 -9.38 0.15 -7.84
N SER A 90 -10.67 -0.16 -7.81
CA SER A 90 -11.66 0.53 -6.98
C SER A 90 -11.50 0.26 -5.47
N GLU A 91 -10.89 -0.84 -5.09
CA GLU A 91 -10.75 -1.29 -3.70
C GLU A 91 -9.47 -0.76 -3.03
N VAL A 92 -8.57 -0.12 -3.79
CA VAL A 92 -7.28 0.36 -3.27
C VAL A 92 -7.48 1.36 -2.13
N THR A 93 -8.39 2.33 -2.29
CA THR A 93 -8.63 3.35 -1.26
C THR A 93 -9.11 2.75 0.06
N SER A 94 -10.00 1.76 0.01
CA SER A 94 -10.48 1.09 1.22
C SER A 94 -9.42 0.18 1.86
N LEU A 95 -8.52 -0.41 1.07
CA LEU A 95 -7.38 -1.15 1.61
C LEU A 95 -6.36 -0.21 2.29
N LEU A 96 -6.13 0.99 1.73
CA LEU A 96 -5.26 2.00 2.34
C LEU A 96 -5.75 2.45 3.73
N GLU A 97 -7.06 2.52 3.96
CA GLU A 97 -7.59 2.79 5.28
C GLU A 97 -7.24 1.68 6.29
N ILE A 98 -7.31 0.43 5.86
CA ILE A 98 -6.87 -0.72 6.68
C ILE A 98 -5.37 -0.62 6.97
N CYS A 99 -4.55 -0.32 5.96
CA CYS A 99 -3.11 -0.11 6.12
C CYS A 99 -2.80 1.03 7.11
N SER A 100 -3.58 2.12 7.07
CA SER A 100 -3.43 3.23 8.01
C SER A 100 -3.72 2.82 9.46
N VAL A 101 -4.79 2.06 9.69
CA VAL A 101 -5.10 1.53 11.04
C VAL A 101 -4.00 0.59 11.54
N LEU A 102 -3.49 -0.29 10.67
CA LEU A 102 -2.36 -1.16 10.98
C LEU A 102 -1.10 -0.37 11.34
N HIS A 103 -0.78 0.67 10.57
CA HIS A 103 0.38 1.53 10.81
C HIS A 103 0.27 2.31 12.14
N GLN A 104 -0.91 2.83 12.45
CA GLN A 104 -1.17 3.51 13.71
C GLN A 104 -1.10 2.58 14.92
N LYS A 105 -1.43 1.30 14.74
CA LYS A 105 -1.48 0.31 15.81
C LYS A 105 -0.15 -0.42 16.03
N TYR A 106 0.60 -0.73 14.96
CA TYR A 106 1.80 -1.56 15.00
C TYR A 106 3.02 -0.84 14.44
N LEU A 107 4.04 -0.62 15.28
CA LEU A 107 5.27 0.10 14.93
C LEU A 107 6.00 -0.51 13.73
N GLU A 108 6.12 -1.83 13.71
CA GLU A 108 6.92 -2.57 12.73
C GLU A 108 6.19 -2.76 11.39
N PHE A 109 4.89 -2.41 11.31
CA PHE A 109 4.09 -2.67 10.11
C PHE A 109 4.68 -2.03 8.84
N ALA A 110 5.08 -0.75 8.92
CA ALA A 110 5.64 -0.05 7.76
C ALA A 110 6.96 -0.67 7.30
N THR A 111 7.79 -1.13 8.24
CA THR A 111 9.07 -1.79 7.94
C THR A 111 8.85 -3.10 7.20
N PHE A 112 8.02 -4.00 7.73
CA PHE A 112 7.70 -5.26 7.06
C PHE A 112 7.02 -5.04 5.70
N LEU A 113 6.12 -4.06 5.62
CA LEU A 113 5.46 -3.73 4.35
C LEU A 113 6.46 -3.24 3.31
N MET A 114 7.44 -2.42 3.70
CA MET A 114 8.50 -1.95 2.81
C MET A 114 9.41 -3.11 2.34
N GLU A 115 9.77 -4.03 3.23
CA GLU A 115 10.56 -5.22 2.89
C GLU A 115 9.82 -6.10 1.86
N GLU A 116 8.53 -6.34 2.07
CA GLU A 116 7.72 -7.10 1.11
C GLU A 116 7.62 -6.42 -0.25
N TRP A 117 7.45 -5.09 -0.29
CA TRP A 117 7.48 -4.34 -1.55
C TRP A 117 8.85 -4.40 -2.25
N LYS A 118 9.95 -4.30 -1.51
CA LYS A 118 11.30 -4.49 -2.07
C LYS A 118 11.46 -5.88 -2.69
N ARG A 119 10.98 -6.91 -2.00
CA ARG A 119 11.02 -8.30 -2.48
C ARG A 119 10.18 -8.48 -3.76
N LEU A 120 8.94 -7.99 -3.75
CA LEU A 120 8.00 -8.12 -4.87
C LEU A 120 8.47 -7.35 -6.10
N LEU A 121 8.65 -6.04 -5.97
CA LEU A 121 8.97 -5.14 -7.08
C LEU A 121 10.41 -5.31 -7.56
N GLY A 122 11.38 -5.55 -6.67
CA GLY A 122 12.76 -5.85 -7.03
C GLY A 122 12.92 -7.18 -7.77
N GLY A 123 12.04 -8.16 -7.51
CA GLY A 123 12.01 -9.44 -8.22
C GLY A 123 11.48 -9.32 -9.65
N LEU A 124 10.52 -8.41 -9.89
CA LEU A 124 9.91 -8.21 -11.21
C LEU A 124 10.93 -7.84 -12.29
N PHE A 125 11.88 -6.94 -11.98
CA PHE A 125 12.89 -6.51 -12.95
C PHE A 125 13.93 -7.59 -13.23
N LYS A 126 14.35 -8.32 -12.23
CA LYS A 126 15.30 -9.44 -12.42
C LYS A 126 14.71 -10.52 -13.32
N SER A 127 13.45 -10.83 -13.15
CA SER A 127 12.77 -11.84 -13.97
C SER A 127 12.48 -11.36 -15.39
N ALA A 128 12.07 -10.11 -15.58
CA ALA A 128 11.81 -9.52 -16.89
C ALA A 128 13.09 -9.40 -17.73
N GLN A 129 14.21 -8.99 -17.13
CA GLN A 129 15.52 -8.92 -17.80
C GLN A 129 16.07 -10.31 -18.16
N ALA A 130 15.88 -11.31 -17.30
CA ALA A 130 16.39 -12.66 -17.51
C ALA A 130 15.62 -13.44 -18.59
N SER A 131 14.31 -13.18 -18.76
CA SER A 131 13.44 -13.96 -19.65
C SER A 131 13.22 -13.31 -21.01
N GLY A 132 13.55 -12.04 -21.21
CA GLY A 132 13.22 -11.28 -22.42
C GLY A 132 11.70 -11.21 -22.69
N THR A 133 10.89 -11.63 -21.73
CA THR A 133 9.43 -11.55 -21.76
C THR A 133 8.98 -10.25 -21.10
N GLY A 134 7.96 -9.60 -21.65
CA GLY A 134 7.40 -8.37 -21.10
C GLY A 134 6.98 -8.47 -19.62
N VAL A 135 6.44 -7.39 -19.08
CA VAL A 135 6.04 -7.27 -17.66
C VAL A 135 5.11 -8.42 -17.24
N PRO A 136 5.47 -9.23 -16.24
CA PRO A 136 4.59 -10.30 -15.77
C PRO A 136 3.38 -9.70 -15.06
N ASN A 137 2.19 -10.22 -15.37
CA ASN A 137 0.91 -9.81 -14.79
C ASN A 137 0.67 -8.27 -14.74
N PRO A 138 0.56 -7.61 -15.91
CA PRO A 138 0.43 -6.15 -16.00
C PRO A 138 -0.79 -5.59 -15.25
N SER A 139 -1.88 -6.35 -15.22
CA SER A 139 -3.11 -5.95 -14.52
C SER A 139 -2.89 -5.84 -13.02
N LYS A 140 -2.16 -6.78 -12.42
CA LYS A 140 -1.77 -6.70 -11.01
C LYS A 140 -0.78 -5.55 -10.79
N LEU A 141 0.23 -5.41 -11.63
CA LEU A 141 1.23 -4.36 -11.48
C LEU A 141 0.63 -2.94 -11.56
N ARG A 142 -0.43 -2.72 -12.35
CA ARG A 142 -1.17 -1.44 -12.35
C ARG A 142 -1.78 -1.12 -10.98
N VAL A 143 -2.33 -2.12 -10.31
CA VAL A 143 -2.90 -1.94 -8.95
C VAL A 143 -1.78 -1.76 -7.93
N ASP A 144 -0.73 -2.57 -8.04
CA ASP A 144 0.41 -2.55 -7.11
C ASP A 144 1.15 -1.21 -7.15
N ILE A 145 1.40 -0.63 -8.33
CA ILE A 145 2.09 0.66 -8.46
C ILE A 145 1.25 1.81 -7.88
N ARG A 146 -0.08 1.76 -8.08
CA ARG A 146 -0.99 2.70 -7.45
C ARG A 146 -0.96 2.54 -5.92
N LEU A 147 -1.14 1.32 -5.42
CA LEU A 147 -1.14 1.05 -3.98
C LEU A 147 0.19 1.49 -3.34
N TYR A 148 1.32 1.16 -3.98
CA TYR A 148 2.64 1.56 -3.51
C TYR A 148 2.82 3.09 -3.48
N GLY A 149 2.45 3.79 -4.56
CA GLY A 149 2.48 5.25 -4.62
C GLY A 149 1.58 5.91 -3.58
N ASP A 150 0.35 5.42 -3.43
CA ASP A 150 -0.58 5.94 -2.43
C ASP A 150 -0.07 5.70 -0.98
N LEU A 151 0.60 4.57 -0.68
CA LEU A 151 1.22 4.32 0.63
C LEU A 151 2.31 5.34 0.98
N ILE A 152 3.07 5.81 -0.02
CA ILE A 152 4.04 6.91 0.15
C ILE A 152 3.29 8.22 0.37
N SER A 153 2.29 8.51 -0.46
CA SER A 153 1.53 9.76 -0.42
C SER A 153 0.82 9.98 0.91
N ILE A 154 0.25 8.92 1.50
CA ILE A 154 -0.42 8.99 2.81
C ILE A 154 0.54 8.81 4.00
N GLY A 155 1.86 8.74 3.77
CA GLY A 155 2.88 8.78 4.81
C GLY A 155 3.05 7.48 5.62
N ILE A 156 2.62 6.31 5.12
CA ILE A 156 2.92 5.01 5.72
C ILE A 156 4.34 4.58 5.37
N LEU A 157 4.73 4.69 4.10
CA LEU A 157 6.09 4.45 3.66
C LEU A 157 6.86 5.76 3.60
N THR A 158 8.08 5.79 4.15
CA THR A 158 8.91 7.00 4.14
C THR A 158 9.44 7.27 2.73
N PRO A 159 9.36 8.52 2.23
CA PRO A 159 9.86 8.86 0.90
C PRO A 159 11.34 8.47 0.71
N LYS A 160 12.17 8.65 1.74
CA LYS A 160 13.61 8.33 1.70
C LYS A 160 13.87 6.87 1.31
N GLU A 161 13.07 5.94 1.80
CA GLU A 161 13.24 4.50 1.55
C GLU A 161 12.47 4.02 0.32
N ALA A 162 11.32 4.62 0.05
CA ALA A 162 10.38 4.14 -0.95
C ALA A 162 10.60 4.75 -2.35
N LEU A 163 11.02 6.00 -2.45
CA LEU A 163 11.23 6.66 -3.76
C LEU A 163 12.31 6.01 -4.63
N PRO A 164 13.45 5.51 -4.10
CA PRO A 164 14.43 4.82 -4.94
C PRO A 164 13.84 3.59 -5.65
N LEU A 165 13.01 2.81 -4.96
CA LEU A 165 12.36 1.64 -5.55
C LEU A 165 11.32 2.05 -6.59
N LEU A 166 10.51 3.07 -6.31
CA LEU A 166 9.54 3.61 -7.27
C LEU A 166 10.23 4.16 -8.52
N GLY A 167 11.30 4.93 -8.35
CA GLY A 167 12.10 5.47 -9.45
C GLY A 167 12.68 4.37 -10.34
N SER A 168 13.26 3.34 -9.72
CA SER A 168 13.79 2.17 -10.46
C SER A 168 12.68 1.45 -11.24
N LEU A 169 11.49 1.30 -10.64
CA LEU A 169 10.32 0.69 -11.31
C LEU A 169 9.89 1.50 -12.53
N LEU A 170 9.68 2.80 -12.37
CA LEU A 170 9.25 3.69 -13.46
C LEU A 170 10.29 3.77 -14.58
N THR A 171 11.58 3.88 -14.23
CA THR A 171 12.68 3.89 -15.22
C THR A 171 12.75 2.58 -15.99
N GLY A 172 12.58 1.43 -15.32
CA GLY A 172 12.55 0.13 -15.98
C GLY A 172 11.38 -0.01 -16.95
N LEU A 173 10.20 0.53 -16.60
CA LEU A 173 9.03 0.54 -17.48
C LEU A 173 9.21 1.46 -18.71
N ILE A 174 9.87 2.61 -18.55
CA ILE A 174 10.16 3.55 -19.66
C ILE A 174 11.22 2.96 -20.60
N GLY A 175 12.17 2.19 -20.09
CA GLY A 175 13.23 1.57 -20.87
C GLY A 175 12.78 0.41 -21.80
N SER A 176 11.50 0.03 -21.76
CA SER A 176 10.90 -0.97 -22.65
C SER A 176 9.96 -0.30 -23.68
N PRO A 177 10.49 0.42 -24.70
CA PRO A 177 9.67 1.31 -25.56
C PRO A 177 8.66 0.58 -26.44
N ASP A 178 8.89 -0.68 -26.74
CA ASP A 178 8.02 -1.49 -27.62
C ASP A 178 6.86 -2.18 -26.88
N ASP A 179 6.78 -2.02 -25.55
CA ASP A 179 5.74 -2.65 -24.74
C ASP A 179 4.63 -1.64 -24.36
N LEU A 180 3.55 -1.62 -25.16
CA LEU A 180 2.33 -0.85 -24.85
C LEU A 180 1.76 -1.14 -23.46
N THR A 181 2.11 -2.27 -22.87
CA THR A 181 1.73 -2.67 -21.51
C THR A 181 2.36 -1.75 -20.48
N SER A 182 3.64 -1.42 -20.63
CA SER A 182 4.37 -0.50 -19.76
C SER A 182 3.74 0.89 -19.77
N VAL A 183 3.33 1.37 -20.94
CA VAL A 183 2.62 2.66 -21.08
C VAL A 183 1.34 2.68 -20.22
N GLY A 184 0.55 1.62 -20.28
CA GLY A 184 -0.69 1.52 -19.49
C GLY A 184 -0.45 1.52 -17.98
N ILE A 185 0.69 0.98 -17.50
CA ILE A 185 1.08 1.00 -16.10
C ILE A 185 1.50 2.42 -15.68
N ILE A 186 2.33 3.08 -16.47
CA ILE A 186 2.79 4.46 -16.22
C ILE A 186 1.61 5.43 -16.20
N LEU A 187 0.70 5.33 -17.18
CA LEU A 187 -0.52 6.16 -17.22
C LEU A 187 -1.39 5.95 -15.99
N THR A 188 -1.48 4.72 -15.47
CA THR A 188 -2.20 4.45 -14.22
C THR A 188 -1.54 5.15 -13.04
N PHE A 189 -0.22 5.07 -12.91
CA PHE A 189 0.52 5.79 -11.88
C PHE A 189 0.30 7.31 -11.98
N CYS A 190 0.49 7.89 -13.16
CA CYS A 190 0.28 9.33 -13.37
C CYS A 190 -1.15 9.75 -13.00
N ARG A 191 -2.15 8.97 -13.36
CA ARG A 191 -3.56 9.28 -13.09
C ARG A 191 -3.90 9.32 -11.60
N TYR A 192 -3.36 8.39 -10.80
CA TYR A 192 -3.76 8.24 -9.39
C TYR A 192 -2.77 8.85 -8.40
N CYS A 193 -1.50 8.93 -8.78
CA CYS A 193 -0.42 9.37 -7.91
C CYS A 193 0.36 10.57 -8.47
N GLY A 194 0.21 10.92 -9.75
CA GLY A 194 1.02 11.92 -10.43
C GLY A 194 1.08 13.26 -9.70
N ASP A 195 -0.05 13.77 -9.25
CA ASP A 195 -0.12 15.05 -8.54
C ASP A 195 0.64 15.03 -7.21
N ASP A 196 0.61 13.90 -6.49
CA ASP A 196 1.31 13.73 -5.22
C ASP A 196 2.83 13.80 -5.39
N PHE A 197 3.34 13.35 -6.56
CA PHE A 197 4.77 13.30 -6.88
C PHE A 197 5.24 14.46 -7.77
N ALA A 198 4.35 15.26 -8.34
CA ALA A 198 4.67 16.44 -9.14
C ALA A 198 5.14 17.67 -8.31
N GLY A 199 5.34 17.49 -7.00
CA GLY A 199 5.81 18.56 -6.11
C GLY A 199 4.72 19.47 -5.54
N ILE A 200 3.46 19.24 -5.89
CA ILE A 200 2.34 20.05 -5.37
C ILE A 200 2.16 19.84 -3.86
N TYR A 201 2.47 18.65 -3.35
CA TYR A 201 2.30 18.28 -1.93
C TYR A 201 3.59 18.14 -1.13
N LEU A 202 4.76 17.93 -1.77
CA LEU A 202 6.04 17.76 -1.06
C LEU A 202 6.59 19.07 -0.49
N PHE A 203 6.06 20.22 -0.91
CA PHE A 203 6.50 21.55 -0.48
C PHE A 203 5.57 22.26 0.51
N ILE A 204 4.50 21.63 0.98
CA ILE A 204 3.54 22.26 1.91
C ILE A 204 3.85 21.97 3.39
N PHE A 205 5.00 21.29 3.71
CA PHE A 205 5.43 21.07 5.09
C PHE A 205 6.92 21.29 5.27
#